data_1c8ed299861023755aba8e9a81e344d0
#
_entry.id   1c8ed299861023755aba8e9a81e344d0
#
_cell.length_a   1.000
_cell.length_b   1.000
_cell.length_c   1.000
_cell.angle_alpha   90.00
_cell.angle_beta   90.00
_cell.angle_gamma   90.00
#
_symmetry.space_group_name_H-M   'P 1'
#
loop_
_entity.id
_entity.type
_entity.pdbx_description
1 polymer ?
#
loop_
_entity_poly.entity_id
_entity_poly.type
_entity_poly.pdbx_seq_one_letter_code
_entity_poly.pdbx_strand_id
1 'polypeptide(L)'
;MTGRHPGRSGITYWTLHADRDNSTKHPRLKSPPWRLEGLSSDDTTLPGLLQESGYRTIHIGKAHFGAIGTSGADPTNLGFETNIAGHAAGGPGSFYGIHDFGANKRQGKTGPSVWDVPGLDEYHGQDVFLTDVLAEEAEKEIRKKTADGRPFFLHFAPYAVHAPIMANPRHLEHYEGIDRREAAYATMIESADAALGRILDTLDELKLTDDTIV
;
A
#
# COMPACT_ATOMS: atom_id res chain seq x y z
N MET A 1 -3.62 3.44 -12.19
CA MET A 1 -4.79 2.57 -12.24
C MET A 1 -5.63 2.77 -13.52
N THR A 2 -6.01 4.00 -13.90
CA THR A 2 -6.91 4.26 -15.05
C THR A 2 -6.22 4.57 -16.39
N GLY A 3 -4.91 4.65 -16.45
CA GLY A 3 -4.17 5.12 -17.62
C GLY A 3 -4.44 6.59 -18.02
N ARG A 4 -5.16 7.35 -17.19
CA ARG A 4 -5.53 8.75 -17.44
C ARG A 4 -4.69 9.70 -16.61
N HIS A 5 -4.41 10.88 -17.17
CA HIS A 5 -3.83 11.97 -16.40
C HIS A 5 -4.76 12.40 -15.25
N PRO A 6 -4.26 12.73 -14.04
CA PRO A 6 -5.09 13.12 -12.89
C PRO A 6 -6.12 14.20 -13.18
N GLY A 7 -5.78 15.22 -13.97
CA GLY A 7 -6.72 16.25 -14.41
C GLY A 7 -7.90 15.72 -15.26
N ARG A 8 -7.71 14.59 -15.96
CA ARG A 8 -8.78 13.92 -16.73
C ARG A 8 -9.69 13.06 -15.87
N SER A 9 -9.12 12.41 -14.84
CA SER A 9 -9.91 11.66 -13.87
C SER A 9 -10.63 12.57 -12.87
N GLY A 10 -10.25 13.85 -12.82
CA GLY A 10 -10.78 14.82 -11.87
C GLY A 10 -10.28 14.61 -10.45
N ILE A 11 -9.26 13.74 -10.23
CA ILE A 11 -8.65 13.48 -8.93
C ILE A 11 -7.28 14.13 -8.91
N THR A 12 -7.20 15.36 -8.40
CA THR A 12 -6.00 16.21 -8.51
C THR A 12 -5.28 16.42 -7.18
N TYR A 13 -5.85 15.90 -6.11
CA TYR A 13 -5.27 15.97 -4.75
C TYR A 13 -5.55 14.66 -3.99
N TRP A 14 -4.93 14.50 -2.81
CA TRP A 14 -5.18 13.31 -1.98
C TRP A 14 -6.56 13.36 -1.33
N THR A 15 -7.22 12.22 -1.29
CA THR A 15 -8.54 12.05 -0.68
C THR A 15 -8.45 11.20 0.58
N LEU A 16 -9.34 11.45 1.56
CA LEU A 16 -9.56 10.58 2.72
C LEU A 16 -11.04 10.56 3.09
N HIS A 17 -11.71 11.72 3.00
CA HIS A 17 -13.13 11.89 3.27
C HIS A 17 -13.80 12.49 2.03
N ALA A 18 -14.90 11.90 1.58
CA ALA A 18 -15.61 12.34 0.38
C ALA A 18 -16.28 13.73 0.53
N ASP A 19 -16.51 14.17 1.76
CA ASP A 19 -17.12 15.47 2.11
C ASP A 19 -16.10 16.56 2.47
N ARG A 20 -14.81 16.25 2.40
CA ARG A 20 -13.74 17.17 2.80
C ARG A 20 -12.72 17.40 1.71
N ASP A 21 -12.66 18.64 1.24
CA ASP A 21 -11.58 19.09 0.34
C ASP A 21 -10.29 19.32 1.14
N ASN A 22 -9.30 18.46 0.87
CA ASN A 22 -7.96 18.52 1.48
C ASN A 22 -6.97 19.39 0.69
N SER A 23 -7.40 20.01 -0.41
CA SER A 23 -6.53 20.86 -1.21
C SER A 23 -6.02 22.05 -0.38
N THR A 24 -4.77 22.43 -0.64
CA THR A 24 -4.13 23.53 0.10
C THR A 24 -4.86 24.83 -0.14
N LYS A 25 -5.32 25.49 0.92
CA LYS A 25 -5.86 26.86 0.83
C LYS A 25 -4.72 27.84 0.60
N HIS A 26 -4.68 28.44 -0.57
CA HIS A 26 -3.71 29.47 -0.91
C HIS A 26 -4.41 30.84 -0.99
N PRO A 27 -3.81 31.93 -0.47
CA PRO A 27 -4.48 33.24 -0.40
C PRO A 27 -4.83 33.84 -1.75
N ARG A 28 -4.14 33.45 -2.83
CA ARG A 28 -4.33 33.98 -4.19
C ARG A 28 -4.77 32.93 -5.22
N LEU A 29 -4.81 31.64 -4.85
CA LEU A 29 -5.13 30.56 -5.78
C LEU A 29 -6.26 29.72 -5.18
N LYS A 30 -7.19 29.31 -6.03
CA LYS A 30 -8.27 28.38 -5.66
C LYS A 30 -8.13 27.14 -6.50
N SER A 31 -8.17 25.98 -5.85
CA SER A 31 -8.26 24.71 -6.58
C SER A 31 -9.56 24.64 -7.36
N PRO A 32 -9.56 24.15 -8.61
CA PRO A 32 -10.80 23.83 -9.29
C PRO A 32 -11.56 22.74 -8.54
N PRO A 33 -12.87 22.59 -8.77
CA PRO A 33 -13.61 21.42 -8.27
C PRO A 33 -12.94 20.13 -8.75
N TRP A 34 -12.85 19.14 -7.84
CA TRP A 34 -12.27 17.83 -8.13
C TRP A 34 -13.04 16.72 -7.43
N ARG A 35 -12.84 15.47 -7.87
CA ARG A 35 -13.52 14.28 -7.33
C ARG A 35 -12.98 13.92 -5.94
N LEU A 36 -13.66 14.38 -4.89
CA LEU A 36 -13.26 14.14 -3.49
C LEU A 36 -13.37 12.66 -3.10
N GLU A 37 -14.30 11.94 -3.70
CA GLU A 37 -14.52 10.51 -3.48
C GLU A 37 -13.38 9.62 -4.01
N GLY A 38 -12.55 10.14 -4.92
CA GLY A 38 -11.50 9.36 -5.57
C GLY A 38 -12.03 8.45 -6.69
N LEU A 39 -11.38 7.33 -6.94
CA LEU A 39 -11.87 6.31 -7.87
C LEU A 39 -13.12 5.61 -7.32
N SER A 40 -13.91 5.04 -8.22
CA SER A 40 -15.11 4.28 -7.91
C SER A 40 -15.19 3.01 -8.76
N SER A 41 -16.11 2.11 -8.44
CA SER A 41 -16.41 0.91 -9.23
C SER A 41 -16.82 1.20 -10.67
N ASP A 42 -17.22 2.43 -11.00
CA ASP A 42 -17.59 2.84 -12.35
C ASP A 42 -16.37 3.22 -13.22
N ASP A 43 -15.20 3.36 -12.61
CA ASP A 43 -13.98 3.70 -13.34
C ASP A 43 -13.38 2.46 -14.00
N THR A 44 -13.07 2.54 -15.29
CA THR A 44 -12.26 1.52 -15.95
C THR A 44 -10.83 1.55 -15.42
N THR A 45 -10.39 0.43 -14.87
CA THR A 45 -9.08 0.29 -14.23
C THR A 45 -8.24 -0.79 -14.89
N LEU A 46 -6.92 -0.70 -14.80
CA LEU A 46 -6.02 -1.74 -15.28
C LEU A 46 -6.29 -3.11 -14.62
N PRO A 47 -6.41 -3.22 -13.28
CA PRO A 47 -6.72 -4.51 -12.68
C PRO A 47 -8.07 -5.07 -13.15
N GLY A 48 -9.10 -4.24 -13.35
CA GLY A 48 -10.39 -4.68 -13.90
C GLY A 48 -10.27 -5.30 -15.29
N LEU A 49 -9.55 -4.63 -16.20
CA LEU A 49 -9.31 -5.15 -17.56
C LEU A 49 -8.49 -6.44 -17.55
N LEU A 50 -7.49 -6.55 -16.65
CA LEU A 50 -6.69 -7.77 -16.52
C LEU A 50 -7.50 -8.91 -15.92
N GLN A 51 -8.36 -8.64 -14.93
CA GLN A 51 -9.28 -9.61 -14.36
C GLN A 51 -10.23 -10.18 -15.42
N GLU A 52 -10.85 -9.31 -16.24
CA GLU A 52 -11.69 -9.70 -17.37
C GLU A 52 -10.92 -10.54 -18.42
N SER A 53 -9.60 -10.34 -18.51
CA SER A 53 -8.70 -11.10 -19.39
C SER A 53 -8.19 -12.40 -18.76
N GLY A 54 -8.68 -12.79 -17.58
CA GLY A 54 -8.36 -14.04 -16.92
C GLY A 54 -7.14 -13.98 -16.00
N TYR A 55 -6.58 -12.80 -15.75
CA TYR A 55 -5.51 -12.64 -14.77
C TYR A 55 -6.06 -12.72 -13.35
N ARG A 56 -5.29 -13.30 -12.45
CA ARG A 56 -5.45 -13.11 -11.03
C ARG A 56 -4.86 -11.75 -10.65
N THR A 57 -5.66 -10.87 -10.04
CA THR A 57 -5.27 -9.50 -9.73
C THR A 57 -5.13 -9.31 -8.22
N ILE A 58 -3.95 -8.86 -7.80
CA ILE A 58 -3.55 -8.84 -6.39
C ILE A 58 -3.04 -7.44 -6.05
N HIS A 59 -3.59 -6.85 -4.98
CA HIS A 59 -3.11 -5.61 -4.38
C HIS A 59 -2.53 -5.90 -2.99
N ILE A 60 -1.31 -5.41 -2.73
CA ILE A 60 -0.65 -5.53 -1.43
C ILE A 60 -0.03 -4.20 -1.03
N GLY A 61 -0.47 -3.66 0.10
CA GLY A 61 0.05 -2.43 0.67
C GLY A 61 -0.86 -1.22 0.47
N LYS A 62 -0.29 -0.05 0.26
CA LYS A 62 -0.99 1.22 0.17
C LYS A 62 -1.89 1.30 -1.07
N ALA A 63 -3.19 1.44 -0.86
CA ALA A 63 -4.17 1.68 -1.92
C ALA A 63 -4.43 3.18 -2.15
N HIS A 64 -5.13 3.83 -1.26
CA HIS A 64 -5.45 5.26 -1.35
C HIS A 64 -6.15 5.66 -2.67
N PHE A 65 -7.03 4.79 -3.17
CA PHE A 65 -7.72 4.99 -4.46
C PHE A 65 -9.01 5.77 -4.30
N GLY A 66 -9.71 5.63 -3.17
CA GLY A 66 -10.95 6.30 -2.87
C GLY A 66 -11.10 6.67 -1.39
N ALA A 67 -12.04 7.57 -1.11
CA ALA A 67 -12.31 8.07 0.23
C ALA A 67 -13.02 7.02 1.10
N ILE A 68 -12.92 7.17 2.42
CA ILE A 68 -13.65 6.34 3.40
C ILE A 68 -15.14 6.32 3.06
N GLY A 69 -15.74 5.13 3.04
CA GLY A 69 -17.16 4.94 2.77
C GLY A 69 -17.55 4.99 1.30
N THR A 70 -16.59 5.11 0.38
CA THR A 70 -16.82 5.00 -1.06
C THR A 70 -16.38 3.63 -1.59
N SER A 71 -16.84 3.23 -2.78
CA SER A 71 -16.45 1.97 -3.39
C SER A 71 -14.94 1.86 -3.62
N GLY A 72 -14.28 2.95 -3.98
CA GLY A 72 -12.83 2.98 -4.22
C GLY A 72 -11.97 2.90 -2.96
N ALA A 73 -12.57 2.93 -1.75
CA ALA A 73 -11.84 2.69 -0.50
C ALA A 73 -11.30 1.26 -0.39
N ASP A 74 -11.99 0.31 -1.02
CA ASP A 74 -11.57 -1.09 -1.10
C ASP A 74 -11.11 -1.41 -2.53
N PRO A 75 -9.84 -1.79 -2.74
CA PRO A 75 -9.29 -2.20 -4.03
C PRO A 75 -10.07 -3.31 -4.74
N THR A 76 -10.78 -4.17 -4.01
CA THR A 76 -11.56 -5.25 -4.63
C THR A 76 -12.70 -4.72 -5.51
N ASN A 77 -13.23 -3.53 -5.21
CA ASN A 77 -14.22 -2.87 -6.04
C ASN A 77 -13.63 -2.22 -7.31
N LEU A 78 -12.31 -2.26 -7.46
CA LEU A 78 -11.57 -1.69 -8.59
C LEU A 78 -10.93 -2.75 -9.48
N GLY A 79 -11.34 -4.01 -9.32
CA GLY A 79 -10.90 -5.14 -10.14
C GLY A 79 -9.72 -5.93 -9.58
N PHE A 80 -9.37 -5.77 -8.31
CA PHE A 80 -8.47 -6.67 -7.62
C PHE A 80 -9.26 -7.84 -7.00
N GLU A 81 -8.82 -9.08 -7.23
CA GLU A 81 -9.39 -10.26 -6.57
C GLU A 81 -8.93 -10.39 -5.12
N THR A 82 -7.71 -9.94 -4.85
CA THR A 82 -7.10 -9.97 -3.51
C THR A 82 -6.67 -8.58 -3.11
N ASN A 83 -7.01 -8.18 -1.88
CA ASN A 83 -6.54 -6.96 -1.26
C ASN A 83 -5.94 -7.28 0.11
N ILE A 84 -4.66 -6.98 0.31
CA ILE A 84 -3.95 -7.11 1.58
C ILE A 84 -3.41 -5.74 1.96
N ALA A 85 -3.79 -5.27 3.13
CA ALA A 85 -3.35 -3.99 3.70
C ALA A 85 -3.79 -2.72 2.94
N GLY A 86 -4.58 -2.84 1.85
CA GLY A 86 -5.06 -1.69 1.08
C GLY A 86 -6.34 -1.08 1.65
N HIS A 87 -6.35 0.24 1.86
CA HIS A 87 -7.52 0.98 2.34
C HIS A 87 -7.49 2.46 1.90
N ALA A 88 -8.48 3.24 2.37
CA ALA A 88 -8.63 4.64 2.00
C ALA A 88 -7.48 5.56 2.48
N ALA A 89 -6.80 5.23 3.59
CA ALA A 89 -5.72 6.08 4.09
C ALA A 89 -4.42 5.89 3.31
N GLY A 90 -3.74 6.99 3.02
CA GLY A 90 -2.51 7.01 2.23
C GLY A 90 -1.24 6.72 3.02
N GLY A 91 -1.34 6.49 4.32
CA GLY A 91 -0.21 6.18 5.20
C GLY A 91 -0.61 5.23 6.31
N PRO A 92 0.35 4.53 6.95
CA PRO A 92 0.05 3.62 8.05
C PRO A 92 0.00 4.37 9.39
N GLY A 93 -0.72 3.82 10.35
CA GLY A 93 -0.69 4.31 11.72
C GLY A 93 0.64 4.04 12.42
N SER A 94 1.25 2.90 12.11
CA SER A 94 2.55 2.45 12.58
C SER A 94 3.17 1.48 11.59
N PHE A 95 4.52 1.34 11.64
CA PHE A 95 5.23 0.29 10.91
C PHE A 95 5.51 -0.96 11.77
N TYR A 96 5.11 -0.97 13.04
CA TYR A 96 5.39 -2.10 13.94
C TYR A 96 4.15 -2.94 14.23
N GLY A 97 4.29 -4.27 14.15
CA GLY A 97 3.27 -5.25 14.52
C GLY A 97 2.87 -5.18 16.00
N ILE A 98 3.79 -4.84 16.90
CA ILE A 98 3.50 -4.59 18.33
C ILE A 98 2.49 -3.45 18.57
N HIS A 99 2.32 -2.58 17.57
CA HIS A 99 1.32 -1.51 17.57
C HIS A 99 0.06 -1.89 16.78
N ASP A 100 -0.07 -3.16 16.33
CA ASP A 100 -1.10 -3.64 15.39
C ASP A 100 -1.15 -2.78 14.11
N PHE A 101 0.01 -2.23 13.70
CA PHE A 101 0.15 -1.25 12.62
C PHE A 101 -0.74 -0.01 12.76
N GLY A 102 -1.23 0.27 13.98
CA GLY A 102 -2.24 1.26 14.32
C GLY A 102 -1.69 2.54 14.94
N ALA A 103 -2.36 3.66 14.65
CA ALA A 103 -1.96 4.98 15.13
C ALA A 103 -2.28 5.17 16.62
N ASN A 104 -3.44 4.75 17.06
CA ASN A 104 -3.87 4.90 18.46
C ASN A 104 -3.02 4.04 19.38
N LYS A 105 -2.79 2.76 19.05
CA LYS A 105 -1.95 1.86 19.84
C LYS A 105 -0.50 2.35 19.93
N ARG A 106 0.06 2.86 18.83
CA ARG A 106 1.37 3.53 18.83
C ARG A 106 1.46 4.70 19.80
N GLN A 107 0.36 5.42 20.00
CA GLN A 107 0.26 6.58 20.91
C GLN A 107 -0.17 6.20 22.33
N GLY A 108 -0.30 4.92 22.65
CA GLY A 108 -0.81 4.44 23.95
C GLY A 108 -2.30 4.72 24.16
N LYS A 109 -3.06 4.93 23.07
CA LYS A 109 -4.51 5.16 23.10
C LYS A 109 -5.25 3.88 22.70
N THR A 110 -6.53 3.80 23.10
CA THR A 110 -7.44 2.71 22.73
C THR A 110 -8.34 3.09 21.57
N GLY A 111 -8.97 2.08 20.95
CA GLY A 111 -9.91 2.22 19.85
C GLY A 111 -9.28 2.36 18.48
N PRO A 112 -10.08 2.23 17.43
CA PRO A 112 -9.60 2.25 16.03
C PRO A 112 -9.21 3.66 15.58
N SER A 113 -8.37 3.70 14.56
CA SER A 113 -7.99 4.90 13.82
C SER A 113 -8.16 4.66 12.33
N VAL A 114 -8.46 5.70 11.57
CA VAL A 114 -8.51 5.64 10.09
C VAL A 114 -7.17 5.31 9.44
N TRP A 115 -6.09 5.37 10.22
CA TRP A 115 -4.73 5.06 9.79
C TRP A 115 -4.30 3.63 10.14
N ASP A 116 -5.17 2.82 10.77
CA ASP A 116 -4.84 1.45 11.10
C ASP A 116 -4.85 0.62 9.83
N VAL A 117 -3.76 -0.12 9.60
CA VAL A 117 -3.59 -0.93 8.38
C VAL A 117 -4.41 -2.21 8.53
N PRO A 118 -5.40 -2.47 7.66
CA PRO A 118 -6.27 -3.63 7.78
C PRO A 118 -5.66 -4.91 7.21
N GLY A 119 -6.26 -6.07 7.55
CA GLY A 119 -5.98 -7.37 6.92
C GLY A 119 -4.63 -7.99 7.28
N LEU A 120 -4.03 -7.55 8.38
CA LEU A 120 -2.76 -8.07 8.90
C LEU A 120 -2.89 -8.54 10.34
N ASP A 121 -4.08 -9.02 10.73
CA ASP A 121 -4.40 -9.39 12.13
C ASP A 121 -3.50 -10.50 12.67
N GLU A 122 -3.03 -11.41 11.81
CA GLU A 122 -2.12 -12.49 12.20
C GLU A 122 -0.76 -11.97 12.72
N TYR A 123 -0.37 -10.76 12.35
CA TYR A 123 0.90 -10.12 12.75
C TYR A 123 0.75 -9.17 13.94
N HIS A 124 -0.46 -8.98 14.45
CA HIS A 124 -0.73 -8.08 15.56
C HIS A 124 -0.01 -8.56 16.83
N GLY A 125 0.60 -7.63 17.56
CA GLY A 125 1.38 -7.89 18.75
C GLY A 125 2.75 -8.51 18.52
N GLN A 126 3.13 -8.83 17.29
CA GLN A 126 4.42 -9.41 16.95
C GLN A 126 5.50 -8.35 16.74
N ASP A 127 6.77 -8.73 16.97
CA ASP A 127 7.93 -7.88 16.68
C ASP A 127 8.33 -8.00 15.21
N VAL A 128 7.50 -7.40 14.35
CA VAL A 128 7.68 -7.40 12.89
C VAL A 128 7.52 -5.99 12.33
N PHE A 129 8.14 -5.75 11.17
CA PHE A 129 8.08 -4.47 10.47
C PHE A 129 7.14 -4.56 9.26
N LEU A 130 6.30 -3.56 9.06
CA LEU A 130 5.23 -3.57 8.04
C LEU A 130 5.72 -3.91 6.63
N THR A 131 6.84 -3.32 6.21
CA THR A 131 7.39 -3.57 4.86
C THR A 131 7.80 -5.03 4.67
N ASP A 132 8.38 -5.64 5.72
CA ASP A 132 8.78 -7.06 5.69
C ASP A 132 7.57 -7.98 5.65
N VAL A 133 6.51 -7.63 6.39
CA VAL A 133 5.22 -8.35 6.37
C VAL A 133 4.56 -8.28 4.99
N LEU A 134 4.54 -7.10 4.37
CA LEU A 134 3.97 -6.95 3.02
C LEU A 134 4.74 -7.78 1.98
N ALA A 135 6.07 -7.88 2.11
CA ALA A 135 6.88 -8.75 1.24
C ALA A 135 6.53 -10.24 1.45
N GLU A 136 6.38 -10.66 2.71
CA GLU A 136 5.97 -12.03 3.04
C GLU A 136 4.59 -12.37 2.44
N GLU A 137 3.63 -11.46 2.55
CA GLU A 137 2.32 -11.64 1.92
C GLU A 137 2.40 -11.71 0.39
N ALA A 138 3.27 -10.91 -0.23
CA ALA A 138 3.51 -10.98 -1.67
C ALA A 138 4.08 -12.34 -2.08
N GLU A 139 5.07 -12.86 -1.36
CA GLU A 139 5.62 -14.21 -1.59
C GLU A 139 4.54 -15.29 -1.45
N LYS A 140 3.71 -15.23 -0.40
CA LYS A 140 2.59 -16.16 -0.20
C LYS A 140 1.62 -16.13 -1.39
N GLU A 141 1.26 -14.95 -1.87
CA GLU A 141 0.34 -14.79 -3.00
C GLU A 141 0.95 -15.25 -4.32
N ILE A 142 2.23 -14.99 -4.59
CA ILE A 142 2.93 -15.50 -5.78
C ILE A 142 2.99 -17.03 -5.73
N ARG A 143 3.29 -17.64 -4.59
CA ARG A 143 3.34 -19.11 -4.42
C ARG A 143 1.97 -19.77 -4.61
N LYS A 144 0.88 -19.16 -4.12
CA LYS A 144 -0.49 -19.63 -4.37
C LYS A 144 -0.83 -19.65 -5.86
N LYS A 145 -0.33 -18.69 -6.61
CA LYS A 145 -0.52 -18.56 -8.04
C LYS A 145 -0.06 -19.79 -8.83
N THR A 146 1.09 -20.37 -8.48
CA THR A 146 1.61 -21.53 -9.20
C THR A 146 0.69 -22.76 -9.14
N ALA A 147 -0.29 -22.77 -8.22
CA ALA A 147 -1.24 -23.85 -8.06
C ALA A 147 -2.45 -23.76 -9.02
N ASP A 148 -2.89 -22.56 -9.45
CA ASP A 148 -4.08 -22.38 -10.29
C ASP A 148 -3.78 -22.16 -11.79
N GLY A 149 -2.52 -21.97 -12.15
CA GLY A 149 -2.06 -21.84 -13.54
C GLY A 149 -2.45 -20.56 -14.27
N ARG A 150 -3.21 -19.64 -13.66
CA ARG A 150 -3.59 -18.37 -14.29
C ARG A 150 -2.43 -17.36 -14.29
N PRO A 151 -2.29 -16.48 -15.28
CA PRO A 151 -1.38 -15.34 -15.19
C PRO A 151 -1.79 -14.42 -14.04
N PHE A 152 -0.84 -13.66 -13.46
CA PHE A 152 -1.15 -12.75 -12.37
C PHE A 152 -0.70 -11.32 -12.65
N PHE A 153 -1.36 -10.40 -11.99
CA PHE A 153 -0.97 -9.01 -11.86
C PHE A 153 -0.84 -8.70 -10.37
N LEU A 154 0.37 -8.45 -9.92
CA LEU A 154 0.66 -8.02 -8.55
C LEU A 154 0.97 -6.53 -8.52
N HIS A 155 0.13 -5.76 -7.84
CA HIS A 155 0.41 -4.37 -7.49
C HIS A 155 0.96 -4.31 -6.06
N PHE A 156 2.29 -4.41 -5.94
CA PHE A 156 3.00 -4.27 -4.68
C PHE A 156 3.30 -2.80 -4.41
N ALA A 157 2.69 -2.24 -3.38
CA ALA A 157 2.74 -0.82 -3.03
C ALA A 157 3.09 -0.64 -1.54
N PRO A 158 4.36 -0.79 -1.14
CA PRO A 158 4.74 -0.63 0.27
C PRO A 158 4.40 0.77 0.79
N TYR A 159 4.08 0.87 2.08
CA TYR A 159 3.87 2.16 2.74
C TYR A 159 5.17 2.95 2.96
N ALA A 160 6.32 2.28 2.95
CA ALA A 160 7.63 2.94 3.02
C ALA A 160 7.82 3.85 1.78
N VAL A 161 8.27 5.09 1.93
CA VAL A 161 8.80 5.67 3.16
C VAL A 161 7.86 6.77 3.70
N HIS A 162 6.56 6.48 3.81
CA HIS A 162 5.59 7.44 4.32
C HIS A 162 5.75 7.66 5.83
N ALA A 163 5.34 8.82 6.33
CA ALA A 163 5.26 9.05 7.78
C ALA A 163 4.24 8.08 8.44
N PRO A 164 4.46 7.71 9.71
CA PRO A 164 5.53 8.12 10.62
C PRO A 164 6.89 7.53 10.22
N ILE A 165 7.97 8.32 10.33
CA ILE A 165 9.32 7.81 10.11
C ILE A 165 9.70 6.93 11.30
N MET A 166 9.84 5.63 11.03
CA MET A 166 10.12 4.60 12.04
C MET A 166 11.22 3.67 11.52
N ALA A 167 12.24 3.45 12.33
CA ALA A 167 13.36 2.62 11.93
C ALA A 167 12.97 1.14 11.83
N ASN A 168 13.41 0.43 10.78
CA ASN A 168 13.46 -1.02 10.86
C ASN A 168 14.68 -1.44 11.68
N PRO A 169 14.49 -2.10 12.84
CA PRO A 169 15.62 -2.48 13.70
C PRO A 169 16.63 -3.41 13.01
N ARG A 170 16.20 -4.19 12.01
CA ARG A 170 17.06 -5.13 11.27
C ARG A 170 18.18 -4.47 10.48
N HIS A 171 18.01 -3.20 10.11
CA HIS A 171 18.95 -2.47 9.26
C HIS A 171 19.70 -1.35 10.01
N LEU A 172 19.39 -1.12 11.30
CA LEU A 172 19.97 0.03 12.04
C LEU A 172 21.48 -0.01 12.13
N GLU A 173 22.10 -1.19 12.20
CA GLU A 173 23.55 -1.35 12.27
C GLU A 173 24.28 -0.78 11.05
N HIS A 174 23.65 -0.76 9.88
CA HIS A 174 24.21 -0.20 8.65
C HIS A 174 24.33 1.34 8.69
N TYR A 175 23.64 1.98 9.63
CA TYR A 175 23.51 3.44 9.70
C TYR A 175 24.01 4.00 11.04
N GLU A 176 24.98 3.32 11.66
CA GLU A 176 25.63 3.83 12.86
C GLU A 176 26.40 5.13 12.58
N GLY A 177 26.29 6.08 13.50
CA GLY A 177 27.03 7.34 13.43
C GLY A 177 26.37 8.47 12.65
N ILE A 178 25.20 8.23 12.03
CA ILE A 178 24.40 9.30 11.40
C ILE A 178 23.23 9.74 12.29
N ASP A 179 22.60 10.85 11.95
CA ASP A 179 21.43 11.36 12.68
C ASP A 179 20.34 10.29 12.82
N ARG A 180 19.75 10.19 14.01
CA ARG A 180 18.75 9.15 14.32
C ARG A 180 17.55 9.14 13.37
N ARG A 181 17.09 10.31 12.93
CA ARG A 181 15.94 10.40 12.02
C ARG A 181 16.33 10.03 10.60
N GLU A 182 17.53 10.40 10.17
CA GLU A 182 18.10 10.01 8.89
C GLU A 182 18.34 8.50 8.84
N ALA A 183 18.91 7.92 9.91
CA ALA A 183 19.07 6.48 10.06
C ALA A 183 17.71 5.75 9.95
N ALA A 184 16.70 6.24 10.68
CA ALA A 184 15.36 5.66 10.60
C ALA A 184 14.79 5.71 9.18
N TYR A 185 14.95 6.83 8.47
CA TYR A 185 14.49 6.96 7.09
C TYR A 185 15.26 6.04 6.13
N ALA A 186 16.58 5.96 6.29
CA ALA A 186 17.44 5.08 5.49
C ALA A 186 17.05 3.60 5.66
N THR A 187 16.78 3.15 6.89
CA THR A 187 16.31 1.76 7.12
C THR A 187 14.97 1.46 6.47
N MET A 188 14.07 2.46 6.32
CA MET A 188 12.82 2.28 5.59
C MET A 188 13.05 2.11 4.09
N ILE A 189 14.02 2.84 3.52
CA ILE A 189 14.40 2.70 2.11
C ILE A 189 14.99 1.30 1.88
N GLU A 190 15.95 0.89 2.72
CA GLU A 190 16.57 -0.43 2.65
C GLU A 190 15.54 -1.54 2.81
N SER A 191 14.56 -1.38 3.70
CA SER A 191 13.44 -2.34 3.82
C SER A 191 12.63 -2.46 2.54
N ALA A 192 12.40 -1.37 1.82
CA ALA A 192 11.67 -1.41 0.56
C ALA A 192 12.48 -2.09 -0.56
N ASP A 193 13.79 -1.86 -0.60
CA ASP A 193 14.70 -2.53 -1.52
C ASP A 193 14.79 -4.03 -1.22
N ALA A 194 14.98 -4.40 0.04
CA ALA A 194 14.99 -5.80 0.48
C ALA A 194 13.67 -6.51 0.18
N ALA A 195 12.53 -5.83 0.36
CA ALA A 195 11.22 -6.38 0.03
C ALA A 195 11.10 -6.70 -1.47
N LEU A 196 11.58 -5.81 -2.34
CA LEU A 196 11.63 -6.07 -3.78
C LEU A 196 12.56 -7.25 -4.10
N GLY A 197 13.75 -7.30 -3.49
CA GLY A 197 14.68 -8.43 -3.63
C GLY A 197 14.01 -9.77 -3.33
N ARG A 198 13.32 -9.89 -2.20
CA ARG A 198 12.58 -11.11 -1.81
C ARG A 198 11.53 -11.52 -2.85
N ILE A 199 10.81 -10.57 -3.43
CA ILE A 199 9.82 -10.84 -4.49
C ILE A 199 10.53 -11.38 -5.74
N LEU A 200 11.63 -10.78 -6.15
CA LEU A 200 12.42 -11.22 -7.32
C LEU A 200 13.00 -12.61 -7.09
N ASP A 201 13.57 -12.87 -5.91
CA ASP A 201 14.09 -14.20 -5.52
C ASP A 201 12.98 -15.26 -5.57
N THR A 202 11.77 -14.91 -5.14
CA THR A 202 10.60 -15.81 -5.21
C THR A 202 10.22 -16.14 -6.65
N LEU A 203 10.26 -15.16 -7.55
CA LEU A 203 10.02 -15.38 -8.98
C LEU A 203 11.07 -16.33 -9.58
N ASP A 204 12.32 -16.14 -9.20
CA ASP A 204 13.43 -16.98 -9.69
C ASP A 204 13.34 -18.42 -9.16
N GLU A 205 13.11 -18.61 -7.87
CA GLU A 205 12.86 -19.92 -7.25
C GLU A 205 11.73 -20.69 -7.94
N LEU A 206 10.67 -19.99 -8.32
CA LEU A 206 9.50 -20.56 -8.99
C LEU A 206 9.66 -20.66 -10.52
N LYS A 207 10.81 -20.24 -11.07
CA LYS A 207 11.11 -20.19 -12.51
C LYS A 207 10.09 -19.39 -13.31
N LEU A 208 9.67 -18.24 -12.74
CA LEU A 208 8.73 -17.32 -13.34
C LEU A 208 9.41 -16.08 -13.93
N THR A 209 10.70 -15.91 -13.74
CA THR A 209 11.46 -14.69 -14.12
C THR A 209 11.34 -14.38 -15.60
N ASP A 210 11.49 -15.39 -16.49
CA ASP A 210 11.41 -15.20 -17.93
C ASP A 210 9.99 -14.90 -18.45
N ASP A 211 8.97 -15.23 -17.66
CA ASP A 211 7.55 -15.06 -18.00
C ASP A 211 6.88 -13.89 -17.23
N THR A 212 7.66 -13.12 -16.46
CA THR A 212 7.15 -12.03 -15.63
C THR A 212 7.79 -10.69 -16.01
N ILE A 213 6.98 -9.68 -16.23
CA ILE A 213 7.43 -8.28 -16.38
C ILE A 213 7.37 -7.61 -15.01
N VAL A 214 8.50 -7.04 -14.59
CA VAL A 214 8.62 -6.27 -13.34
C VAL A 214 8.85 -4.80 -13.65
#